data_a2e9d7961fa77bca72e213909a284c5d
#
_entry.id   a2e9d7961fa77bca72e213909a284c5d
#
_cell.length_a   1.000
_cell.length_b   1.000
_cell.length_c   1.000
_cell.angle_alpha   90.00
_cell.angle_beta   90.00
_cell.angle_gamma   90.00
#
_symmetry.space_group_name_H-M   'P 1'
#
loop_
_entity.id
_entity.type
_entity.pdbx_description
1 polymer ?
#
loop_
_entity_poly.entity_id
_entity_poly.type
_entity_poly.pdbx_seq_one_letter_code
_entity_poly.pdbx_strand_id
1 'polypeptide(L)'
;MLFRSGVFEAARDLNKLAIGVDSDQYDEAPGRILTSMVKRVDTSVFDTIKQVKNGQWTGGVREFGLKENGVMWVYDDRNKALVPDAVKRQVDSLQAAIVAGRIAVPSQ
;
A
#
# COMPACT_ATOMS: atom_id res chain seq x y z
N MET A 1 9.25 13.88 4.40
CA MET A 1 9.65 13.67 3.00
C MET A 1 11.16 13.56 2.81
N LEU A 2 11.95 14.36 3.46
CA LEU A 2 13.43 14.38 3.33
C LEU A 2 14.11 13.05 3.70
N PHE A 3 13.56 12.27 4.62
CA PHE A 3 14.18 11.01 5.06
C PHE A 3 14.01 9.84 4.09
N ARG A 4 12.98 9.86 3.25
CA ARG A 4 12.71 8.77 2.29
C ARG A 4 13.52 8.91 1.01
N SER A 5 13.81 10.13 0.59
CA SER A 5 14.64 10.38 -0.59
C SER A 5 16.05 9.79 -0.45
N GLY A 6 16.62 9.82 0.74
CA GLY A 6 17.94 9.21 1.01
C GLY A 6 17.96 7.70 0.82
N VAL A 7 16.88 6.97 1.17
CA VAL A 7 16.77 5.53 0.93
C VAL A 7 16.74 5.23 -0.56
N PHE A 8 15.97 5.98 -1.33
CA PHE A 8 15.85 5.78 -2.78
C PHE A 8 17.13 6.16 -3.52
N GLU A 9 17.80 7.21 -3.07
CA GLU A 9 19.11 7.60 -3.58
C GLU A 9 20.15 6.48 -3.33
N ALA A 10 20.22 5.97 -2.11
CA ALA A 10 21.10 4.85 -1.78
C ALA A 10 20.76 3.57 -2.57
N ALA A 11 19.48 3.26 -2.76
CA ALA A 11 19.04 2.12 -3.56
C ALA A 11 19.49 2.26 -5.01
N ARG A 12 19.41 3.45 -5.58
CA ARG A 12 19.88 3.76 -6.93
C ARG A 12 21.38 3.61 -7.03
N ASP A 13 22.14 4.22 -6.12
CA ASP A 13 23.60 4.24 -6.13
C ASP A 13 24.21 2.84 -5.91
N LEU A 14 23.58 2.04 -5.06
CA LEU A 14 24.01 0.68 -4.73
C LEU A 14 23.37 -0.39 -5.62
N ASN A 15 22.59 0.00 -6.62
CA ASN A 15 21.90 -0.94 -7.52
C ASN A 15 20.99 -1.93 -6.77
N LYS A 16 20.27 -1.45 -5.76
CA LYS A 16 19.34 -2.23 -4.92
C LYS A 16 17.90 -1.81 -5.19
N LEU A 17 16.97 -2.58 -4.64
CA LEU A 17 15.54 -2.28 -4.68
C LEU A 17 15.09 -1.68 -3.36
N ALA A 18 14.08 -0.80 -3.42
CA ALA A 18 13.43 -0.21 -2.27
C ALA A 18 11.92 -0.37 -2.39
N ILE A 19 11.22 -0.19 -1.27
CA ILE A 19 9.76 -0.19 -1.19
C ILE A 19 9.31 1.19 -0.73
N GLY A 20 8.41 1.81 -1.49
CA GLY A 20 7.78 3.06 -1.13
C GLY A 20 6.67 2.87 -0.10
N VAL A 21 6.29 3.94 0.58
CA VAL A 21 5.28 3.95 1.65
C VAL A 21 4.42 5.20 1.55
N ASP A 22 3.15 5.08 1.93
CA ASP A 22 2.10 6.09 1.97
C ASP A 22 1.50 6.42 0.60
N SER A 23 2.32 6.73 -0.38
CA SER A 23 1.92 7.00 -1.76
C SER A 23 2.74 6.16 -2.73
N ASP A 24 2.33 6.11 -3.99
CA ASP A 24 3.14 5.51 -5.05
C ASP A 24 4.37 6.38 -5.30
N GLN A 25 5.54 5.87 -4.93
CA GLN A 25 6.81 6.59 -4.99
C GLN A 25 7.71 6.11 -6.14
N TYR A 26 7.15 5.43 -7.14
CA TYR A 26 7.93 4.87 -8.25
C TYR A 26 8.80 5.92 -8.95
N ASP A 27 8.26 7.12 -9.17
CA ASP A 27 8.94 8.18 -9.91
C ASP A 27 10.14 8.79 -9.17
N GLU A 28 10.30 8.52 -7.88
CA GLU A 28 11.46 8.98 -7.11
C GLU A 28 12.75 8.21 -7.45
N ALA A 29 12.62 6.95 -7.86
CA ALA A 29 13.75 6.14 -8.35
C ALA A 29 13.25 5.09 -9.36
N PRO A 30 12.91 5.49 -10.59
CA PRO A 30 12.39 4.57 -11.60
C PRO A 30 13.30 3.36 -11.81
N GLY A 31 12.70 2.16 -11.82
CA GLY A 31 13.43 0.90 -11.95
C GLY A 31 14.08 0.39 -10.66
N ARG A 32 14.00 1.14 -9.55
CA ARG A 32 14.52 0.77 -8.23
C ARG A 32 13.44 0.61 -7.17
N ILE A 33 12.22 1.03 -7.45
CA ILE A 33 11.09 0.85 -6.55
C ILE A 33 10.38 -0.45 -6.93
N LEU A 34 10.56 -1.47 -6.08
CA LEU A 34 9.91 -2.78 -6.26
C LEU A 34 8.39 -2.67 -6.23
N THR A 35 7.90 -1.95 -5.25
CA THR A 35 6.48 -1.60 -5.07
C THR A 35 6.37 -0.46 -4.08
N SER A 36 5.15 0.02 -3.88
CA SER A 36 4.83 0.96 -2.80
C SER A 36 3.60 0.47 -2.05
N MET A 37 3.64 0.53 -0.73
CA MET A 37 2.46 0.38 0.11
C MET A 37 1.74 1.73 0.16
N VAL A 38 0.56 1.79 -0.42
CA VAL A 38 -0.22 3.01 -0.54
C VAL A 38 -1.31 3.06 0.52
N LYS A 39 -1.38 4.15 1.25
CA LYS A 39 -2.52 4.49 2.11
C LYS A 39 -3.58 5.19 1.27
N ARG A 40 -4.73 4.55 1.14
CA ARG A 40 -5.86 5.05 0.35
C ARG A 40 -6.65 6.09 1.14
N VAL A 41 -6.04 7.26 1.35
CA VAL A 41 -6.69 8.40 2.03
C VAL A 41 -7.91 8.87 1.26
N ASP A 42 -7.87 8.82 -0.07
CA ASP A 42 -9.00 9.08 -0.97
C ASP A 42 -10.22 8.22 -0.62
N THR A 43 -10.03 6.90 -0.48
CA THR A 43 -11.10 5.96 -0.12
C THR A 43 -11.65 6.25 1.27
N SER A 44 -10.79 6.44 2.27
CA SER A 44 -11.22 6.69 3.64
C SER A 44 -11.99 8.01 3.79
N VAL A 45 -11.57 9.05 3.10
CA VAL A 45 -12.26 10.35 3.06
C VAL A 45 -13.61 10.22 2.36
N PHE A 46 -13.64 9.57 1.19
CA PHE A 46 -14.87 9.34 0.43
C PHE A 46 -15.90 8.56 1.25
N ASP A 47 -15.48 7.45 1.87
CA ASP A 47 -16.38 6.61 2.67
C ASP A 47 -16.92 7.36 3.90
N THR A 48 -16.10 8.17 4.56
CA THR A 48 -16.52 9.00 5.68
C THR A 48 -17.58 10.02 5.25
N ILE A 49 -17.36 10.73 4.14
CA ILE A 49 -18.33 11.70 3.60
C ILE A 49 -19.65 11.00 3.23
N LYS A 50 -19.54 9.83 2.59
CA LYS A 50 -20.73 9.02 2.23
C LYS A 50 -21.53 8.61 3.46
N GLN A 51 -20.88 8.20 4.54
CA GLN A 51 -21.55 7.84 5.79
C GLN A 51 -22.22 9.05 6.44
N VAL A 52 -21.57 10.21 6.45
CA VAL A 52 -22.17 11.45 6.95
C VAL A 52 -23.42 11.80 6.16
N LYS A 53 -23.33 11.75 4.82
CA LYS A 53 -24.47 12.03 3.92
C LYS A 53 -25.66 11.08 4.18
N ASN A 54 -25.37 9.81 4.47
CA ASN A 54 -26.39 8.79 4.71
C ASN A 54 -26.89 8.73 6.17
N GLY A 55 -26.41 9.63 7.04
CA GLY A 55 -26.77 9.63 8.46
C GLY A 55 -26.22 8.46 9.26
N GLN A 56 -25.21 7.78 8.75
CA GLN A 56 -24.61 6.58 9.35
C GLN A 56 -23.30 6.86 10.07
N TRP A 57 -22.85 8.12 10.06
CA TRP A 57 -21.56 8.47 10.66
C TRP A 57 -21.63 8.47 12.19
N THR A 58 -20.62 7.85 12.80
CA THR A 58 -20.38 7.91 14.25
C THR A 58 -18.94 8.35 14.48
N GLY A 59 -18.69 9.15 15.51
CA GLY A 59 -17.35 9.57 15.90
C GLY A 59 -16.52 8.41 16.44
N GLY A 60 -15.24 8.62 16.59
CA GLY A 60 -14.27 7.67 17.15
C GLY A 60 -13.15 7.30 16.20
N VAL A 61 -12.30 6.39 16.65
CA VAL A 61 -11.18 5.86 15.84
C VAL A 61 -11.71 4.78 14.90
N ARG A 62 -11.29 4.85 13.65
CA ARG A 62 -11.59 3.85 12.63
C ARG A 62 -10.31 3.36 11.98
N GLU A 63 -10.23 2.06 11.72
CA GLU A 63 -9.15 1.43 11.00
C GLU A 63 -9.59 1.06 9.59
N PHE A 64 -8.80 1.46 8.60
CA PHE A 64 -9.01 1.14 7.20
C PHE A 64 -7.87 0.25 6.72
N GLY A 65 -8.07 -1.05 6.82
CA GLY A 65 -7.12 -2.06 6.38
C GLY A 65 -7.37 -2.54 4.95
N LEU A 66 -6.85 -3.72 4.63
CA LEU A 66 -7.04 -4.35 3.31
C LEU A 66 -8.51 -4.63 3.00
N LYS A 67 -9.29 -5.06 3.99
CA LYS A 67 -10.71 -5.36 3.83
C LYS A 67 -11.54 -4.15 3.41
N GLU A 68 -11.18 -2.97 3.92
CA GLU A 68 -11.85 -1.70 3.64
C GLU A 68 -11.25 -0.98 2.43
N ASN A 69 -10.27 -1.58 1.74
CA ASN A 69 -9.47 -0.93 0.70
C ASN A 69 -8.76 0.35 1.16
N GLY A 70 -8.41 0.42 2.44
CA GLY A 70 -7.69 1.56 3.02
C GLY A 70 -6.19 1.53 2.78
N VAL A 71 -5.65 0.37 2.44
CA VAL A 71 -4.26 0.16 2.05
C VAL A 71 -4.19 -0.76 0.84
N MET A 72 -3.17 -0.57 0.02
CA MET A 72 -2.87 -1.41 -1.14
C MET A 72 -1.38 -1.43 -1.43
N TRP A 73 -0.94 -2.42 -2.20
CA TRP A 73 0.39 -2.42 -2.79
C TRP A 73 0.29 -2.17 -4.30
N VAL A 74 1.27 -1.48 -4.85
CA VAL A 74 1.29 -1.15 -6.27
C VAL A 74 1.80 -2.35 -7.07
N TYR A 75 1.02 -2.77 -8.07
CA TYR A 75 1.42 -3.73 -9.08
C TYR A 75 0.84 -3.30 -10.44
N ASP A 76 1.71 -2.83 -11.31
CA ASP A 76 1.33 -2.34 -12.65
C ASP A 76 2.45 -2.57 -13.66
N ASP A 77 2.31 -2.03 -14.85
CA ASP A 77 3.28 -2.20 -15.94
C ASP A 77 4.69 -1.69 -15.62
N ARG A 78 4.82 -0.76 -14.67
CA ARG A 78 6.11 -0.19 -14.30
C ARG A 78 6.96 -1.12 -13.43
N ASN A 79 6.34 -1.95 -12.59
CA ASN A 79 7.03 -2.81 -11.64
C ASN A 79 6.81 -4.31 -11.85
N LYS A 80 5.94 -4.72 -12.77
CA LYS A 80 5.67 -6.14 -13.01
C LYS A 80 6.93 -6.94 -13.41
N ALA A 81 7.89 -6.31 -14.07
CA ALA A 81 9.15 -6.96 -14.43
C ALA A 81 10.05 -7.22 -13.21
N LEU A 82 9.88 -6.45 -12.14
CA LEU A 82 10.63 -6.59 -10.89
C LEU A 82 9.99 -7.58 -9.92
N VAL A 83 8.69 -7.88 -10.10
CA VAL A 83 7.92 -8.78 -9.24
C VAL A 83 7.61 -10.05 -10.01
N PRO A 84 8.27 -11.18 -9.74
CA PRO A 84 7.95 -12.45 -10.39
C PRO A 84 6.49 -12.87 -10.18
N ASP A 85 5.89 -13.52 -11.16
CA ASP A 85 4.49 -13.98 -11.10
C ASP A 85 4.20 -14.88 -9.90
N ALA A 86 5.17 -15.71 -9.52
CA ALA A 86 5.04 -16.56 -8.34
C ALA A 86 4.91 -15.74 -7.05
N VAL A 87 5.69 -14.66 -6.94
CA VAL A 87 5.63 -13.73 -5.80
C VAL A 87 4.30 -12.99 -5.79
N LYS A 88 3.86 -12.50 -6.97
CA LYS A 88 2.55 -11.83 -7.07
C LYS A 88 1.42 -12.74 -6.59
N ARG A 89 1.36 -13.99 -7.07
CA ARG A 89 0.34 -14.96 -6.64
C ARG A 89 0.39 -15.21 -5.13
N GLN A 90 1.57 -15.27 -4.56
CA GLN A 90 1.75 -15.47 -3.12
C GLN A 90 1.24 -14.27 -2.32
N VAL A 91 1.56 -13.05 -2.76
CA VAL A 91 1.05 -11.81 -2.12
C VAL A 91 -0.46 -11.72 -2.22
N ASP A 92 -1.04 -12.00 -3.39
CA ASP A 92 -2.50 -12.00 -3.59
C ASP A 92 -3.19 -13.03 -2.67
N SER A 93 -2.59 -14.22 -2.50
CA SER A 93 -3.10 -15.25 -1.60
C SER A 93 -3.05 -14.82 -0.14
N LEU A 94 -1.96 -14.17 0.29
CA LEU A 94 -1.83 -13.63 1.64
C LEU A 94 -2.84 -12.49 1.88
N GLN A 95 -3.01 -11.61 0.93
CA GLN A 95 -4.02 -10.55 1.00
C GLN A 95 -5.42 -11.12 1.16
N ALA A 96 -5.79 -12.11 0.36
CA ALA A 96 -7.08 -12.78 0.46
C ALA A 96 -7.27 -13.47 1.83
N ALA A 97 -6.22 -14.08 2.36
CA ALA A 97 -6.26 -14.72 3.68
C ALA A 97 -6.45 -13.71 4.82
N ILE A 98 -5.83 -12.53 4.72
CA ILE A 98 -6.02 -11.44 5.70
C ILE A 98 -7.45 -10.90 5.63
N VAL A 99 -7.94 -10.63 4.43
CA VAL A 99 -9.32 -10.13 4.22
C VAL A 99 -10.36 -11.14 4.74
N ALA A 100 -10.12 -12.43 4.55
CA ALA A 100 -10.98 -13.51 5.05
C ALA A 100 -10.85 -13.79 6.56
N GLY A 101 -9.93 -13.11 7.25
CA GLY A 101 -9.70 -13.30 8.69
C GLY A 101 -8.90 -14.56 9.05
N ARG A 102 -8.35 -15.27 8.07
CA ARG A 102 -7.50 -16.46 8.32
C ARG A 102 -6.10 -16.10 8.83
N ILE A 103 -5.64 -14.91 8.53
CA ILE A 103 -4.39 -14.35 9.05
C ILE A 103 -4.73 -13.07 9.79
N ALA A 104 -4.34 -13.02 11.07
CA ALA A 104 -4.46 -11.81 11.88
C ALA A 104 -3.18 -10.98 11.75
N VAL A 105 -3.31 -9.72 11.35
CA VAL A 105 -2.21 -8.77 11.39
C VAL A 105 -2.12 -8.20 12.79
N PRO A 106 -0.96 -8.31 13.49
CA PRO A 106 -0.82 -7.75 14.83
C PRO A 106 -1.06 -6.23 14.81
N SER A 107 -1.86 -5.75 15.75
CA SER A 107 -1.99 -4.32 16.06
C SER A 107 -1.20 -4.02 17.34
N GLN A 108 -0.46 -2.93 17.34
CA GLN A 108 0.21 -2.45 18.55
C GLN A 108 -0.77 -1.74 19.46
#